data_764aaca347a68b1de8da31a4da6be973
#
_entry.id   764aaca347a68b1de8da31a4da6be973
#
_cell.length_a   1.000
_cell.length_b   1.000
_cell.length_c   1.000
_cell.angle_alpha   90.00
_cell.angle_beta   90.00
_cell.angle_gamma   90.00
#
_symmetry.space_group_name_H-M   'P 1'
#
loop_
_entity.id
_entity.type
_entity.pdbx_description
1 polymer ?
#
loop_
_entity_poly.entity_id
_entity_poly.type
_entity_poly.pdbx_seq_one_letter_code
_entity_poly.pdbx_strand_id
1 'polypeptide(L)'
;LREEKARKKRERKQALEAEESRRVDKEYSDPAERSELHVRLGELNKKATVGLVIAAALEFIMIIFNIIPLLADRLSLSTEIFSMNSPVPNIINAVMLIIAAAIDNERFFDSITGLFKGRVTSHTPSALAIAVALIQNTLAAVVGGQGAEVTVFSVAAVFGVVIEKLADKLRAERTLGNFEVCAYKYEHNMYAVHPIENESEIFELGKGLLMGNAELLYSSKVGFTTDFLKNSAADSSDRKLVRLLLPCSAAASVICAVAVGIINKSAMAAISAFAGTFCVTSPLFVSIIPALIERVNGRRLDPEGTMIVSLDSAEKTAAANAVV
;
A
#
# COMPACT_ATOMS: atom_id res chain seq x y z
N LEU A 1 -28.97 33.51 -4.54
CA LEU A 1 -28.02 33.46 -5.70
C LEU A 1 -26.65 32.87 -5.36
N ARG A 2 -26.04 33.21 -4.19
CA ARG A 2 -24.75 32.64 -3.74
C ARG A 2 -24.90 31.17 -3.31
N GLU A 3 -25.94 30.82 -2.58
CA GLU A 3 -26.23 29.46 -2.12
C GLU A 3 -26.58 28.52 -3.29
N GLU A 4 -27.34 29.03 -4.25
CA GLU A 4 -27.71 28.27 -5.43
C GLU A 4 -26.50 27.99 -6.35
N LYS A 5 -25.57 28.93 -6.48
CA LYS A 5 -24.29 28.71 -7.16
C LYS A 5 -23.41 27.71 -6.44
N ALA A 6 -23.38 27.75 -5.10
CA ALA A 6 -22.63 26.79 -4.27
C ALA A 6 -23.23 25.37 -4.38
N ARG A 7 -24.56 25.23 -4.39
CA ARG A 7 -25.26 23.97 -4.58
C ARG A 7 -24.99 23.37 -5.95
N LYS A 8 -25.15 24.15 -7.04
CA LYS A 8 -24.84 23.71 -8.40
C LYS A 8 -23.37 23.31 -8.57
N LYS A 9 -22.45 24.00 -7.89
CA LYS A 9 -21.02 23.65 -7.93
C LYS A 9 -20.75 22.32 -7.20
N ARG A 10 -21.42 22.04 -6.08
CA ARG A 10 -21.34 20.75 -5.36
C ARG A 10 -21.95 19.61 -6.16
N GLU A 11 -23.15 19.81 -6.73
CA GLU A 11 -23.81 18.83 -7.58
C GLU A 11 -22.97 18.50 -8.82
N ARG A 12 -22.34 19.49 -9.44
CA ARG A 12 -21.45 19.29 -10.58
C ARG A 12 -20.16 18.55 -10.20
N LYS A 13 -19.61 18.84 -9.01
CA LYS A 13 -18.44 18.13 -8.49
C LYS A 13 -18.79 16.69 -8.17
N GLN A 14 -19.90 16.42 -7.51
CA GLN A 14 -20.39 15.08 -7.23
C GLN A 14 -20.75 14.28 -8.51
N ALA A 15 -21.29 14.93 -9.52
CA ALA A 15 -21.56 14.30 -10.80
C ALA A 15 -20.25 13.95 -11.53
N LEU A 16 -19.24 14.83 -11.50
CA LEU A 16 -17.91 14.56 -12.05
C LEU A 16 -17.19 13.42 -11.28
N GLU A 17 -17.24 13.44 -9.97
CA GLU A 17 -16.66 12.38 -9.12
C GLU A 17 -17.38 11.04 -9.34
N ALA A 18 -18.71 11.04 -9.49
CA ALA A 18 -19.49 9.84 -9.82
C ALA A 18 -19.22 9.33 -11.24
N GLU A 19 -19.00 10.23 -12.20
CA GLU A 19 -18.63 9.87 -13.57
C GLU A 19 -17.18 9.34 -13.63
N GLU A 20 -16.28 9.94 -12.87
CA GLU A 20 -14.89 9.50 -12.72
C GLU A 20 -14.82 8.14 -12.02
N SER A 21 -15.62 7.92 -10.96
CA SER A 21 -15.78 6.63 -10.28
C SER A 21 -16.34 5.57 -11.24
N ARG A 22 -17.40 5.89 -11.99
CA ARG A 22 -17.94 4.97 -13.02
C ARG A 22 -16.94 4.63 -14.12
N ARG A 23 -16.05 5.56 -14.48
CA ARG A 23 -14.96 5.31 -15.42
C ARG A 23 -13.89 4.43 -14.82
N VAL A 24 -13.65 4.55 -13.50
CA VAL A 24 -12.67 3.72 -12.78
C VAL A 24 -13.12 2.27 -12.70
N ASP A 25 -14.42 2.02 -12.56
CA ASP A 25 -14.99 0.69 -12.39
C ASP A 25 -15.36 0.01 -13.72
N LYS A 26 -15.19 0.70 -14.87
CA LYS A 26 -15.52 0.11 -16.16
C LYS A 26 -14.46 -0.91 -16.56
N GLU A 27 -14.87 -2.16 -16.51
CA GLU A 27 -14.05 -3.30 -16.91
C GLU A 27 -13.77 -3.30 -18.43
N TYR A 28 -12.67 -3.93 -18.84
CA TYR A 28 -12.36 -4.16 -20.26
C TYR A 28 -13.30 -5.22 -20.82
N SER A 29 -14.29 -4.80 -21.59
CA SER A 29 -15.36 -5.64 -22.10
C SER A 29 -15.42 -5.71 -23.64
N ASP A 30 -14.81 -4.74 -24.32
CA ASP A 30 -14.82 -4.63 -25.77
C ASP A 30 -13.41 -4.27 -26.30
N PRO A 31 -12.89 -4.96 -27.35
CA PRO A 31 -11.64 -4.58 -28.02
C PRO A 31 -11.60 -3.13 -28.51
N ALA A 32 -12.75 -2.51 -28.78
CA ALA A 32 -12.84 -1.09 -29.18
C ALA A 32 -12.39 -0.13 -28.06
N GLU A 33 -12.49 -0.54 -26.81
CA GLU A 33 -12.11 0.27 -25.63
C GLU A 33 -10.58 0.27 -25.37
N ARG A 34 -9.82 -0.50 -26.14
CA ARG A 34 -8.38 -0.72 -26.01
C ARG A 34 -7.57 0.58 -25.88
N SER A 35 -7.81 1.53 -26.78
CA SER A 35 -7.07 2.80 -26.77
C SER A 35 -7.39 3.68 -25.56
N GLU A 36 -8.64 3.72 -25.14
CA GLU A 36 -9.08 4.49 -23.97
C GLU A 36 -8.48 3.89 -22.70
N LEU A 37 -8.54 2.57 -22.55
CA LEU A 37 -8.00 1.89 -21.38
C LEU A 37 -6.47 2.00 -21.30
N HIS A 38 -5.76 1.90 -22.45
CA HIS A 38 -4.31 2.10 -22.49
C HIS A 38 -3.90 3.48 -22.01
N VAL A 39 -4.56 4.55 -22.50
CA VAL A 39 -4.31 5.92 -22.05
C VAL A 39 -4.55 6.05 -20.54
N ARG A 40 -5.65 5.52 -20.05
CA ARG A 40 -6.01 5.56 -18.63
C ARG A 40 -5.00 4.82 -17.74
N LEU A 41 -4.57 3.61 -18.12
CA LEU A 41 -3.53 2.87 -17.39
C LEU A 41 -2.19 3.61 -17.41
N GLY A 42 -1.87 4.27 -18.53
CA GLY A 42 -0.72 5.16 -18.64
C GLY A 42 -0.77 6.36 -17.68
N GLU A 43 -1.94 6.98 -17.53
CA GLU A 43 -2.17 8.06 -16.55
C GLU A 43 -2.05 7.57 -15.11
N LEU A 44 -2.60 6.40 -14.80
CA LEU A 44 -2.45 5.79 -13.47
C LEU A 44 -0.98 5.51 -13.14
N ASN A 45 -0.21 4.99 -14.10
CA ASN A 45 1.23 4.77 -13.93
C ASN A 45 2.00 6.08 -13.71
N LYS A 46 1.67 7.15 -14.46
CA LYS A 46 2.24 8.49 -14.23
C LYS A 46 1.89 9.02 -12.86
N LYS A 47 0.62 8.92 -12.43
CA LYS A 47 0.16 9.34 -11.10
C LYS A 47 0.89 8.60 -9.99
N ALA A 48 1.06 7.28 -10.12
CA ALA A 48 1.82 6.47 -9.17
C ALA A 48 3.30 6.89 -9.11
N THR A 49 3.91 7.20 -10.26
CA THR A 49 5.30 7.69 -10.33
C THR A 49 5.45 9.05 -9.64
N VAL A 50 4.55 9.99 -9.90
CA VAL A 50 4.56 11.31 -9.25
C VAL A 50 4.38 11.16 -7.74
N GLY A 51 3.43 10.32 -7.30
CA GLY A 51 3.22 10.04 -5.88
C GLY A 51 4.47 9.48 -5.19
N LEU A 52 5.19 8.57 -5.86
CA LEU A 52 6.46 8.03 -5.35
C LEU A 52 7.53 9.11 -5.23
N VAL A 53 7.68 9.96 -6.25
CA VAL A 53 8.68 11.05 -6.23
C VAL A 53 8.39 12.04 -5.11
N ILE A 54 7.12 12.41 -4.90
CA ILE A 54 6.72 13.31 -3.81
C ILE A 54 7.01 12.67 -2.45
N ALA A 55 6.64 11.39 -2.25
CA ALA A 55 6.89 10.67 -0.99
C ALA A 55 8.39 10.53 -0.72
N ALA A 56 9.19 10.18 -1.73
CA ALA A 56 10.65 10.07 -1.60
C ALA A 56 11.33 11.41 -1.31
N ALA A 57 10.85 12.51 -1.93
CA ALA A 57 11.34 13.84 -1.63
C ALA A 57 11.03 14.27 -0.19
N LEU A 58 9.81 13.99 0.28
CA LEU A 58 9.41 14.26 1.67
C LEU A 58 10.28 13.46 2.65
N GLU A 59 10.50 12.19 2.40
CA GLU A 59 11.36 11.32 3.20
C GLU A 59 12.79 11.84 3.24
N PHE A 60 13.35 12.22 2.10
CA PHE A 60 14.69 12.80 2.02
C PHE A 60 14.82 14.09 2.83
N ILE A 61 13.84 14.98 2.75
CA ILE A 61 13.79 16.21 3.55
C ILE A 61 13.72 15.87 5.04
N MET A 62 12.89 14.88 5.43
CA MET A 62 12.79 14.44 6.82
C MET A 62 14.09 13.86 7.34
N ILE A 63 14.78 13.02 6.55
CA ILE A 63 16.08 12.46 6.93
C ILE A 63 17.08 13.59 7.19
N ILE A 64 17.23 14.53 6.25
CA ILE A 64 18.14 15.67 6.41
C ILE A 64 17.79 16.46 7.66
N PHE A 65 16.51 16.83 7.82
CA PHE A 65 16.05 17.63 8.94
C PHE A 65 16.31 16.97 10.30
N ASN A 66 16.16 15.65 10.39
CA ASN A 66 16.39 14.92 11.63
C ASN A 66 17.86 14.57 11.90
N ILE A 67 18.71 14.62 10.86
CA ILE A 67 20.15 14.46 11.02
C ILE A 67 20.82 15.77 11.48
N ILE A 68 20.28 16.92 11.10
CA ILE A 68 20.87 18.25 11.43
C ILE A 68 21.10 18.42 12.94
N PRO A 69 20.13 18.16 13.85
CA PRO A 69 20.35 18.29 15.28
C PRO A 69 21.46 17.39 15.80
N LEU A 70 21.52 16.15 15.28
CA LEU A 70 22.55 15.18 15.66
C LEU A 70 23.97 15.61 15.23
N LEU A 71 24.08 16.21 14.05
CA LEU A 71 25.34 16.75 13.53
C LEU A 71 25.72 18.06 14.22
N ALA A 72 24.74 18.92 14.51
CA ALA A 72 24.98 20.19 15.17
C ALA A 72 25.56 19.99 16.59
N ASP A 73 25.06 18.99 17.32
CA ASP A 73 25.57 18.61 18.63
C ASP A 73 27.02 18.11 18.53
N ARG A 74 27.35 17.31 17.53
CA ARG A 74 28.70 16.80 17.25
C ARG A 74 29.68 17.88 16.78
N LEU A 75 29.21 18.86 16.05
CA LEU A 75 30.04 19.94 15.49
C LEU A 75 30.08 21.18 16.38
N SER A 76 29.50 21.12 17.60
CA SER A 76 29.39 22.25 18.53
C SER A 76 28.76 23.52 17.90
N LEU A 77 27.90 23.33 16.93
CA LEU A 77 27.10 24.39 16.32
C LEU A 77 25.86 24.61 17.21
N SER A 78 25.97 25.58 18.12
CA SER A 78 24.89 25.93 19.03
C SER A 78 23.75 26.67 18.28
N THR A 79 22.87 25.92 17.68
CA THR A 79 21.59 26.44 17.22
C THR A 79 20.52 26.08 18.25
N GLU A 80 20.22 27.00 19.17
CA GLU A 80 19.21 26.79 20.24
C GLU A 80 17.85 26.33 19.68
N ILE A 81 17.52 26.75 18.46
CA ILE A 81 16.25 26.40 17.78
C ILE A 81 16.17 24.94 17.39
N PHE A 82 17.30 24.31 17.02
CA PHE A 82 17.38 22.91 16.60
C PHE A 82 17.90 21.99 17.70
N SER A 83 18.00 22.47 18.93
CA SER A 83 18.38 21.61 20.05
C SER A 83 17.31 20.55 20.29
N MET A 84 17.69 19.33 20.72
CA MET A 84 16.75 18.27 21.07
C MET A 84 15.77 18.67 22.19
N ASN A 85 16.06 19.72 22.94
CA ASN A 85 15.20 20.26 23.99
C ASN A 85 14.17 21.29 23.47
N SER A 86 14.25 21.69 22.21
CA SER A 86 13.27 22.61 21.59
C SER A 86 12.02 21.87 21.11
N PRO A 87 10.82 22.44 21.24
CA PRO A 87 9.60 21.87 20.65
C PRO A 87 9.55 21.97 19.12
N VAL A 88 10.39 22.85 18.52
CA VAL A 88 10.35 23.17 17.10
C VAL A 88 10.59 21.95 16.19
N PRO A 89 11.58 21.08 16.43
CA PRO A 89 11.76 19.87 15.62
C PRO A 89 10.54 18.94 15.62
N ASN A 90 9.89 18.79 16.78
CA ASN A 90 8.71 17.94 16.90
C ASN A 90 7.49 18.52 16.17
N ILE A 91 7.32 19.85 16.18
CA ILE A 91 6.26 20.52 15.42
C ILE A 91 6.49 20.34 13.91
N ILE A 92 7.72 20.54 13.43
CA ILE A 92 8.05 20.38 12.02
C ILE A 92 7.83 18.93 11.58
N ASN A 93 8.28 17.95 12.37
CA ASN A 93 8.03 16.55 12.10
C ASN A 93 6.53 16.21 12.07
N ALA A 94 5.73 16.78 12.97
CA ALA A 94 4.28 16.61 12.98
C ALA A 94 3.64 17.16 11.69
N VAL A 95 4.07 18.34 11.22
CA VAL A 95 3.61 18.92 9.95
C VAL A 95 3.99 18.01 8.76
N MET A 96 5.23 17.50 8.72
CA MET A 96 5.67 16.59 7.66
C MET A 96 4.87 15.28 7.67
N LEU A 97 4.53 14.73 8.84
CA LEU A 97 3.68 13.55 8.97
C LEU A 97 2.25 13.81 8.48
N ILE A 98 1.69 15.02 8.71
CA ILE A 98 0.39 15.41 8.16
C ILE A 98 0.47 15.48 6.63
N ILE A 99 1.54 16.01 6.07
CA ILE A 99 1.76 16.03 4.61
C ILE A 99 1.87 14.59 4.08
N ALA A 100 2.59 13.69 4.78
CA ALA A 100 2.69 12.28 4.42
C ALA A 100 1.32 11.60 4.39
N ALA A 101 0.48 11.83 5.41
CA ALA A 101 -0.89 11.34 5.45
C ALA A 101 -1.77 11.90 4.31
N ALA A 102 -1.51 13.16 3.91
CA ALA A 102 -2.25 13.82 2.83
C ALA A 102 -1.88 13.32 1.43
N ILE A 103 -0.68 12.76 1.22
CA ILE A 103 -0.27 12.17 -0.06
C ILE A 103 -1.22 11.05 -0.49
N ASP A 104 -1.77 10.29 0.47
CA ASP A 104 -2.73 9.22 0.22
C ASP A 104 -3.93 9.29 1.18
N ASN A 105 -4.56 10.45 1.21
CA ASN A 105 -5.61 10.79 2.17
C ASN A 105 -6.73 9.74 2.24
N GLU A 106 -7.26 9.31 1.10
CA GLU A 106 -8.36 8.34 1.06
C GLU A 106 -7.95 7.01 1.71
N ARG A 107 -6.81 6.44 1.31
CA ARG A 107 -6.32 5.17 1.86
C ARG A 107 -5.91 5.27 3.32
N PHE A 108 -5.36 6.43 3.73
CA PHE A 108 -5.02 6.67 5.13
C PHE A 108 -6.27 6.59 6.01
N PHE A 109 -7.33 7.33 5.68
CA PHE A 109 -8.58 7.31 6.45
C PHE A 109 -9.30 5.98 6.32
N ASP A 110 -9.32 5.34 5.15
CA ASP A 110 -9.92 4.02 4.97
C ASP A 110 -9.18 2.95 5.78
N SER A 111 -7.87 3.04 5.91
CA SER A 111 -7.07 2.12 6.74
C SER A 111 -7.38 2.28 8.22
N ILE A 112 -7.45 3.53 8.70
CA ILE A 112 -7.77 3.81 10.12
C ILE A 112 -9.22 3.41 10.43
N THR A 113 -10.19 3.82 9.60
CA THR A 113 -11.61 3.47 9.81
C THR A 113 -11.88 2.00 9.61
N GLY A 114 -11.17 1.37 8.67
CA GLY A 114 -11.23 -0.06 8.40
C GLY A 114 -10.80 -0.90 9.61
N LEU A 115 -9.76 -0.45 10.32
CA LEU A 115 -9.29 -1.12 11.54
C LEU A 115 -10.39 -1.23 12.59
N PHE A 116 -11.15 -0.14 12.84
CA PHE A 116 -12.28 -0.15 13.78
C PHE A 116 -13.43 -1.06 13.32
N LYS A 117 -13.50 -1.37 12.03
CA LYS A 117 -14.46 -2.32 11.44
C LYS A 117 -13.91 -3.75 11.31
N GLY A 118 -12.72 -4.03 11.88
CA GLY A 118 -12.04 -5.32 11.75
C GLY A 118 -11.50 -5.62 10.33
N ARG A 119 -11.42 -4.60 9.47
CA ARG A 119 -10.86 -4.71 8.12
C ARG A 119 -9.43 -4.21 8.13
N VAL A 120 -8.49 -5.12 7.88
CA VAL A 120 -7.07 -4.80 7.77
C VAL A 120 -6.64 -4.89 6.31
N THR A 121 -5.97 -3.86 5.82
CA THR A 121 -5.42 -3.78 4.46
C THR A 121 -3.90 -3.78 4.50
N SER A 122 -3.25 -3.93 3.35
CA SER A 122 -1.79 -3.82 3.21
C SER A 122 -1.25 -2.42 3.57
N HIS A 123 -2.10 -1.39 3.54
CA HIS A 123 -1.77 0.00 3.88
C HIS A 123 -1.97 0.33 5.37
N THR A 124 -2.62 -0.56 6.13
CA THR A 124 -2.91 -0.32 7.57
C THR A 124 -1.65 -0.12 8.41
N PRO A 125 -0.53 -0.85 8.19
CA PRO A 125 0.68 -0.68 8.99
C PRO A 125 1.30 0.71 8.91
N SER A 126 1.42 1.28 7.71
CA SER A 126 2.00 2.62 7.51
C SER A 126 1.06 3.71 7.99
N ALA A 127 -0.25 3.59 7.76
CA ALA A 127 -1.24 4.54 8.28
C ALA A 127 -1.19 4.60 9.81
N LEU A 128 -1.06 3.45 10.49
CA LEU A 128 -0.90 3.40 11.94
C LEU A 128 0.45 3.95 12.40
N ALA A 129 1.53 3.64 11.69
CA ALA A 129 2.86 4.18 12.00
C ALA A 129 2.87 5.71 11.96
N ILE A 130 2.25 6.31 10.92
CA ILE A 130 2.07 7.76 10.82
C ILE A 130 1.23 8.30 11.97
N ALA A 131 0.10 7.66 12.29
CA ALA A 131 -0.77 8.11 13.37
C ALA A 131 -0.06 8.07 14.72
N VAL A 132 0.66 7.00 15.02
CA VAL A 132 1.44 6.82 16.25
C VAL A 132 2.57 7.84 16.34
N ALA A 133 3.33 8.03 15.25
CA ALA A 133 4.40 9.02 15.19
C ALA A 133 3.86 10.46 15.34
N LEU A 134 2.70 10.76 14.76
CA LEU A 134 2.05 12.06 14.88
C LEU A 134 1.63 12.35 16.33
N ILE A 135 1.02 11.37 17.01
CA ILE A 135 0.66 11.47 18.42
C ILE A 135 1.91 11.70 19.26
N GLN A 136 2.97 10.94 19.05
CA GLN A 136 4.24 11.09 19.77
C GLN A 136 4.82 12.51 19.61
N ASN A 137 4.96 12.98 18.34
CA ASN A 137 5.54 14.29 18.06
C ASN A 137 4.69 15.43 18.66
N THR A 138 3.35 15.31 18.57
CA THR A 138 2.44 16.31 19.18
C THR A 138 2.57 16.35 20.70
N LEU A 139 2.61 15.20 21.36
CA LEU A 139 2.79 15.12 22.80
C LEU A 139 4.16 15.64 23.21
N ALA A 140 5.23 15.30 22.49
CA ALA A 140 6.58 15.79 22.74
C ALA A 140 6.69 17.31 22.56
N ALA A 141 5.98 17.89 21.59
CA ALA A 141 5.93 19.33 21.39
C ALA A 141 5.19 20.06 22.53
N VAL A 142 4.11 19.47 23.07
CA VAL A 142 3.30 20.06 24.14
C VAL A 142 3.97 19.95 25.52
N VAL A 143 4.53 18.77 25.83
CA VAL A 143 5.16 18.53 27.16
C VAL A 143 6.49 19.28 27.28
N GLY A 144 7.12 19.65 26.16
CA GLY A 144 8.36 20.43 26.10
C GLY A 144 9.53 19.71 26.78
N GLY A 145 10.55 19.45 26.06
CA GLY A 145 11.93 19.06 26.38
C GLY A 145 12.43 18.71 27.76
N GLN A 146 11.60 18.34 28.70
CA GLN A 146 12.05 17.91 30.02
C GLN A 146 12.62 16.49 29.97
N GLY A 147 13.89 16.40 29.54
CA GLY A 147 14.74 15.24 29.85
C GLY A 147 14.44 13.92 29.12
N ALA A 148 13.55 13.90 28.16
CA ALA A 148 13.38 12.74 27.31
C ALA A 148 14.15 12.98 26.00
N GLU A 149 15.17 12.22 25.74
CA GLU A 149 15.74 12.09 24.39
C GLU A 149 14.61 11.58 23.48
N VAL A 150 13.94 12.50 22.81
CA VAL A 150 12.88 12.18 21.86
C VAL A 150 13.55 11.68 20.59
N THR A 151 13.79 10.40 20.55
CA THR A 151 14.30 9.73 19.37
C THR A 151 13.23 9.82 18.27
N VAL A 152 13.61 10.36 17.14
CA VAL A 152 12.71 10.68 16.06
C VAL A 152 12.44 9.43 15.23
N PHE A 153 11.24 8.85 15.39
CA PHE A 153 10.80 7.71 14.58
C PHE A 153 9.91 8.12 13.40
N SER A 154 9.71 9.43 13.21
CA SER A 154 8.92 9.98 12.10
C SER A 154 9.46 9.57 10.74
N VAL A 155 10.78 9.49 10.58
CA VAL A 155 11.45 8.98 9.37
C VAL A 155 10.98 7.56 9.04
N ALA A 156 10.98 6.64 10.00
CA ALA A 156 10.54 5.27 9.77
C ALA A 156 9.06 5.20 9.35
N ALA A 157 8.21 6.07 9.89
CA ALA A 157 6.79 6.13 9.53
C ALA A 157 6.57 6.61 8.09
N VAL A 158 7.29 7.66 7.65
CA VAL A 158 7.19 8.19 6.27
C VAL A 158 7.84 7.24 5.27
N PHE A 159 8.92 6.54 5.67
CA PHE A 159 9.50 5.48 4.86
C PHE A 159 8.48 4.40 4.48
N GLY A 160 7.55 4.06 5.38
CA GLY A 160 6.41 3.19 5.07
C GLY A 160 5.58 3.68 3.89
N VAL A 161 5.32 5.01 3.80
CA VAL A 161 4.60 5.61 2.66
C VAL A 161 5.40 5.49 1.37
N VAL A 162 6.72 5.69 1.42
CA VAL A 162 7.59 5.52 0.24
C VAL A 162 7.50 4.09 -0.29
N ILE A 163 7.55 3.09 0.60
CA ILE A 163 7.42 1.68 0.24
C ILE A 163 6.06 1.39 -0.39
N GLU A 164 4.97 1.94 0.13
CA GLU A 164 3.64 1.80 -0.46
C GLU A 164 3.55 2.43 -1.84
N LYS A 165 4.05 3.64 -2.01
CA LYS A 165 4.06 4.31 -3.32
C LYS A 165 4.94 3.58 -4.34
N LEU A 166 6.03 2.97 -3.88
CA LEU A 166 6.84 2.10 -4.72
C LEU A 166 6.06 0.84 -5.14
N ALA A 167 5.34 0.21 -4.22
CA ALA A 167 4.47 -0.92 -4.54
C ALA A 167 3.36 -0.54 -5.53
N ASP A 168 2.70 0.63 -5.34
CA ASP A 168 1.69 1.15 -6.27
C ASP A 168 2.27 1.36 -7.68
N LYS A 169 3.47 1.93 -7.78
CA LYS A 169 4.15 2.12 -9.05
C LYS A 169 4.45 0.78 -9.73
N LEU A 170 4.98 -0.19 -9.00
CA LEU A 170 5.28 -1.50 -9.54
C LEU A 170 4.02 -2.22 -10.04
N ARG A 171 2.91 -2.12 -9.30
CA ARG A 171 1.61 -2.68 -9.72
C ARG A 171 1.07 -1.97 -10.97
N ALA A 172 1.14 -0.64 -11.02
CA ALA A 172 0.68 0.13 -12.18
C ALA A 172 1.51 -0.20 -13.45
N GLU A 173 2.83 -0.28 -13.33
CA GLU A 173 3.72 -0.68 -14.44
C GLU A 173 3.39 -2.10 -14.93
N ARG A 174 3.17 -3.04 -14.01
CA ARG A 174 2.78 -4.41 -14.37
C ARG A 174 1.45 -4.45 -15.08
N THR A 175 0.42 -3.78 -14.52
CA THR A 175 -0.92 -3.78 -15.13
C THR A 175 -0.90 -3.19 -16.53
N LEU A 176 -0.17 -2.09 -16.73
CA LEU A 176 0.01 -1.49 -18.06
C LEU A 176 0.74 -2.44 -19.02
N GLY A 177 1.87 -3.03 -18.59
CA GLY A 177 2.63 -3.97 -19.40
C GLY A 177 1.85 -5.23 -19.76
N ASN A 178 1.12 -5.80 -18.80
CA ASN A 178 0.23 -6.94 -19.06
C ASN A 178 -0.88 -6.58 -20.04
N PHE A 179 -1.45 -5.38 -19.91
CA PHE A 179 -2.47 -4.90 -20.85
C PHE A 179 -1.91 -4.74 -22.27
N GLU A 180 -0.70 -4.21 -22.43
CA GLU A 180 -0.02 -4.10 -23.73
C GLU A 180 0.19 -5.45 -24.37
N VAL A 181 0.59 -6.45 -23.57
CA VAL A 181 0.74 -7.83 -24.05
C VAL A 181 -0.59 -8.40 -24.52
N CYS A 182 -1.66 -8.28 -23.73
CA CYS A 182 -2.98 -8.81 -24.05
C CYS A 182 -3.66 -8.10 -25.22
N ALA A 183 -3.58 -6.76 -25.25
CA ALA A 183 -4.38 -5.97 -26.16
C ALA A 183 -3.72 -5.73 -27.52
N TYR A 184 -2.38 -5.82 -27.60
CA TYR A 184 -1.62 -5.45 -28.80
C TYR A 184 -0.70 -6.56 -29.31
N LYS A 185 0.00 -7.28 -28.41
CA LYS A 185 1.07 -8.20 -28.84
C LYS A 185 0.55 -9.58 -29.23
N TYR A 186 -0.44 -10.10 -28.51
CA TYR A 186 -0.92 -11.48 -28.68
C TYR A 186 -2.43 -11.59 -28.88
N GLU A 187 -3.09 -10.55 -29.39
CA GLU A 187 -4.55 -10.45 -29.56
C GLU A 187 -5.23 -11.69 -30.16
N HIS A 188 -4.56 -12.42 -31.03
CA HIS A 188 -5.15 -13.56 -31.73
C HIS A 188 -4.66 -14.94 -31.26
N ASN A 189 -3.69 -14.99 -30.36
CA ASN A 189 -3.04 -16.23 -29.93
C ASN A 189 -2.92 -16.35 -28.41
N MET A 190 -3.88 -15.84 -27.68
CA MET A 190 -3.91 -15.98 -26.23
C MET A 190 -4.65 -17.22 -25.79
N TYR A 191 -4.12 -17.86 -24.75
CA TYR A 191 -4.82 -18.87 -23.97
C TYR A 191 -4.97 -18.33 -22.55
N ALA A 192 -6.17 -18.41 -22.01
CA ALA A 192 -6.43 -18.06 -20.62
C ALA A 192 -6.81 -19.29 -19.82
N VAL A 193 -6.36 -19.34 -18.58
CA VAL A 193 -6.72 -20.38 -17.62
C VAL A 193 -7.90 -19.87 -16.80
N HIS A 194 -8.99 -20.64 -16.81
CA HIS A 194 -10.23 -20.32 -16.11
C HIS A 194 -10.58 -21.42 -15.12
N PRO A 195 -11.13 -21.07 -13.93
CA PRO A 195 -11.73 -22.05 -13.05
C PRO A 195 -13.04 -22.56 -13.65
N ILE A 196 -13.32 -23.86 -13.47
CA ILE A 196 -14.65 -24.41 -13.75
C ILE A 196 -15.54 -24.10 -12.53
N GLU A 197 -16.60 -23.30 -12.73
CA GLU A 197 -17.50 -22.90 -11.66
C GLU A 197 -18.66 -23.90 -11.45
N ASN A 198 -18.91 -24.76 -12.44
CA ASN A 198 -20.03 -25.68 -12.41
C ASN A 198 -19.66 -26.98 -11.65
N GLU A 199 -20.22 -27.15 -10.45
CA GLU A 199 -19.98 -28.33 -9.61
C GLU A 199 -20.31 -29.66 -10.30
N SER A 200 -21.32 -29.70 -11.17
CA SER A 200 -21.70 -30.90 -11.91
C SER A 200 -20.62 -31.28 -12.93
N GLU A 201 -20.04 -30.29 -13.58
CA GLU A 201 -18.98 -30.45 -14.57
C GLU A 201 -17.67 -30.86 -13.88
N ILE A 202 -17.36 -30.27 -12.72
CA ILE A 202 -16.24 -30.68 -11.87
C ILE A 202 -16.37 -32.15 -11.49
N PHE A 203 -17.58 -32.59 -11.09
CA PHE A 203 -17.86 -33.97 -10.70
C PHE A 203 -17.73 -34.93 -11.89
N GLU A 204 -18.22 -34.55 -13.06
CA GLU A 204 -18.12 -35.40 -14.26
C GLU A 204 -16.69 -35.55 -14.77
N LEU A 205 -15.94 -34.46 -14.85
CA LEU A 205 -14.54 -34.46 -15.28
C LEU A 205 -13.60 -35.10 -14.26
N GLY A 206 -13.93 -34.94 -12.97
CA GLY A 206 -13.16 -35.50 -11.84
C GLY A 206 -13.51 -36.95 -11.47
N LYS A 207 -14.41 -37.61 -12.18
CA LYS A 207 -14.85 -38.99 -11.88
C LYS A 207 -13.68 -39.95 -11.79
N GLY A 208 -13.39 -40.43 -10.59
CA GLY A 208 -12.34 -41.40 -10.31
C GLY A 208 -10.95 -40.83 -10.04
N LEU A 209 -10.74 -39.50 -10.15
CA LEU A 209 -9.45 -38.83 -9.92
C LEU A 209 -9.43 -37.93 -8.69
N LEU A 210 -10.58 -37.46 -8.24
CA LEU A 210 -10.67 -36.46 -7.21
C LEU A 210 -11.44 -36.93 -5.99
N MET A 211 -10.82 -36.83 -4.82
CA MET A 211 -11.45 -37.00 -3.52
C MET A 211 -11.55 -35.64 -2.83
N GLY A 212 -12.76 -35.14 -2.58
CA GLY A 212 -13.01 -33.90 -1.87
C GLY A 212 -13.31 -32.67 -2.74
N ASN A 213 -13.21 -31.49 -2.18
CA ASN A 213 -13.43 -30.22 -2.87
C ASN A 213 -12.23 -29.91 -3.78
N ALA A 214 -12.29 -30.36 -5.02
CA ALA A 214 -11.25 -30.07 -5.99
C ALA A 214 -11.65 -28.87 -6.86
N GLU A 215 -10.73 -27.95 -7.05
CA GLU A 215 -10.86 -26.89 -8.04
C GLU A 215 -10.23 -27.35 -9.34
N LEU A 216 -11.03 -27.41 -10.41
CA LEU A 216 -10.56 -27.70 -11.76
C LEU A 216 -10.34 -26.43 -12.54
N LEU A 217 -9.20 -26.35 -13.22
CA LEU A 217 -8.85 -25.26 -14.12
C LEU A 217 -8.79 -25.80 -15.55
N TYR A 218 -9.29 -25.04 -16.51
CA TYR A 218 -9.13 -25.37 -17.92
C TYR A 218 -8.48 -24.23 -18.69
N SER A 219 -7.74 -24.56 -19.73
CA SER A 219 -7.14 -23.58 -20.62
C SER A 219 -7.92 -23.52 -21.93
N SER A 220 -8.33 -22.33 -22.32
CA SER A 220 -9.01 -22.11 -23.60
C SER A 220 -8.41 -20.96 -24.38
N LYS A 221 -8.52 -21.03 -25.70
CA LYS A 221 -8.14 -19.92 -26.59
C LYS A 221 -9.15 -18.79 -26.42
N VAL A 222 -8.64 -17.58 -26.16
CA VAL A 222 -9.46 -16.38 -25.96
C VAL A 222 -9.08 -15.31 -26.98
N GLY A 223 -10.09 -14.59 -27.46
CA GLY A 223 -9.89 -13.46 -28.39
C GLY A 223 -9.46 -12.18 -27.67
N PHE A 224 -9.89 -12.00 -26.42
CA PHE A 224 -9.42 -10.97 -25.50
C PHE A 224 -9.70 -11.43 -24.06
N THR A 225 -9.01 -10.81 -23.09
CA THR A 225 -9.16 -11.15 -21.67
C THR A 225 -10.34 -10.41 -21.05
N THR A 226 -11.37 -11.14 -20.65
CA THR A 226 -12.47 -10.61 -19.83
C THR A 226 -12.01 -10.42 -18.38
N ASP A 227 -12.65 -9.49 -17.65
CA ASP A 227 -12.34 -9.21 -16.23
C ASP A 227 -10.85 -8.88 -15.97
N PHE A 228 -10.16 -8.28 -16.94
CA PHE A 228 -8.73 -7.99 -16.85
C PHE A 228 -8.39 -7.09 -15.65
N LEU A 229 -9.13 -5.99 -15.47
CA LEU A 229 -8.86 -5.04 -14.37
C LEU A 229 -9.19 -5.65 -13.01
N LYS A 230 -10.30 -6.36 -12.91
CA LYS A 230 -10.72 -7.08 -11.70
C LYS A 230 -9.66 -8.11 -11.28
N ASN A 231 -9.19 -8.91 -12.23
CA ASN A 231 -8.17 -9.92 -11.96
C ASN A 231 -6.80 -9.30 -11.65
N SER A 232 -6.45 -8.18 -12.29
CA SER A 232 -5.22 -7.44 -12.00
C SER A 232 -5.23 -6.77 -10.62
N ALA A 233 -6.42 -6.42 -10.11
CA ALA A 233 -6.62 -5.82 -8.81
C ALA A 233 -6.91 -6.84 -7.70
N ALA A 234 -6.96 -8.15 -8.03
CA ALA A 234 -7.25 -9.21 -7.06
C ALA A 234 -6.27 -9.17 -5.88
N ASP A 235 -6.83 -9.29 -4.69
CA ASP A 235 -6.07 -9.20 -3.45
C ASP A 235 -5.13 -10.40 -3.29
N SER A 236 -3.90 -10.09 -3.00
CA SER A 236 -2.87 -11.08 -2.66
C SER A 236 -2.92 -11.49 -1.18
N SER A 237 -2.17 -12.54 -0.83
CA SER A 237 -2.03 -13.08 0.53
C SER A 237 -1.44 -12.08 1.56
N ASP A 238 -1.07 -10.87 1.13
CA ASP A 238 -0.50 -9.81 1.98
C ASP A 238 -1.43 -9.41 3.15
N ARG A 239 -2.76 -9.41 2.93
CA ARG A 239 -3.73 -9.14 4.01
C ARG A 239 -3.63 -10.14 5.15
N LYS A 240 -3.37 -11.42 4.87
CA LYS A 240 -3.21 -12.46 5.89
C LYS A 240 -1.97 -12.20 6.73
N LEU A 241 -0.86 -11.81 6.06
CA LEU A 241 0.39 -11.45 6.74
C LEU A 241 0.25 -10.23 7.64
N VAL A 242 -0.38 -9.16 7.15
CA VAL A 242 -0.62 -7.95 7.97
C VAL A 242 -1.48 -8.29 9.17
N ARG A 243 -2.54 -9.09 9.00
CA ARG A 243 -3.45 -9.49 10.08
C ARG A 243 -2.75 -10.28 11.18
N LEU A 244 -1.68 -11.02 10.83
CA LEU A 244 -0.86 -11.76 11.79
C LEU A 244 0.23 -10.89 12.43
N LEU A 245 0.97 -10.12 11.62
CA LEU A 245 2.16 -9.40 12.07
C LEU A 245 1.84 -8.11 12.83
N LEU A 246 0.77 -7.41 12.45
CA LEU A 246 0.40 -6.13 13.08
C LEU A 246 0.09 -6.25 14.59
N PRO A 247 -0.69 -7.23 15.06
CA PRO A 247 -0.86 -7.44 16.50
C PRO A 247 0.43 -7.81 17.23
N CYS A 248 1.34 -8.55 16.58
CA CYS A 248 2.65 -8.88 17.15
C CYS A 248 3.51 -7.62 17.34
N SER A 249 3.51 -6.72 16.35
CA SER A 249 4.19 -5.42 16.46
C SER A 249 3.61 -4.56 17.59
N ALA A 250 2.28 -4.51 17.69
CA ALA A 250 1.60 -3.78 18.76
C ALA A 250 1.95 -4.34 20.16
N ALA A 251 1.93 -5.67 20.31
CA ALA A 251 2.28 -6.33 21.56
C ALA A 251 3.75 -6.07 21.95
N ALA A 252 4.68 -6.21 21.02
CA ALA A 252 6.09 -5.89 21.23
C ALA A 252 6.29 -4.42 21.66
N SER A 253 5.55 -3.50 21.04
CA SER A 253 5.61 -2.07 21.36
C SER A 253 5.10 -1.77 22.76
N VAL A 254 4.02 -2.43 23.20
CA VAL A 254 3.49 -2.30 24.57
C VAL A 254 4.50 -2.83 25.58
N ILE A 255 5.09 -3.99 25.35
CA ILE A 255 6.11 -4.58 26.24
C ILE A 255 7.30 -3.64 26.38
N CYS A 256 7.81 -3.11 25.26
CA CYS A 256 8.93 -2.17 25.25
C CYS A 256 8.57 -0.87 25.98
N ALA A 257 7.38 -0.31 25.75
CA ALA A 257 6.92 0.89 26.41
C ALA A 257 6.84 0.73 27.93
N VAL A 258 6.28 -0.38 28.41
CA VAL A 258 6.18 -0.68 29.85
C VAL A 258 7.58 -0.81 30.46
N ALA A 259 8.48 -1.57 29.82
CA ALA A 259 9.85 -1.75 30.32
C ALA A 259 10.60 -0.42 30.41
N VAL A 260 10.58 0.39 29.36
CA VAL A 260 11.25 1.71 29.32
C VAL A 260 10.59 2.70 30.29
N GLY A 261 9.27 2.67 30.40
CA GLY A 261 8.53 3.53 31.34
C GLY A 261 8.86 3.24 32.80
N ILE A 262 9.03 1.97 33.17
CA ILE A 262 9.43 1.56 34.52
C ILE A 262 10.88 1.96 34.80
N ILE A 263 11.79 1.70 33.86
CA ILE A 263 13.22 2.01 34.03
C ILE A 263 13.45 3.52 34.17
N ASN A 264 12.88 4.31 33.28
CA ASN A 264 13.10 5.75 33.23
C ASN A 264 12.13 6.56 34.13
N LYS A 265 11.12 5.90 34.72
CA LYS A 265 10.06 6.54 35.50
C LYS A 265 9.42 7.75 34.81
N SER A 266 9.31 7.68 33.48
CA SER A 266 8.83 8.74 32.62
C SER A 266 7.77 8.23 31.65
N ALA A 267 6.59 8.85 31.66
CA ALA A 267 5.51 8.54 30.73
C ALA A 267 5.90 8.90 29.29
N MET A 268 6.64 9.99 29.08
CA MET A 268 7.11 10.37 27.73
C MET A 268 8.12 9.37 27.19
N ALA A 269 9.02 8.84 28.02
CA ALA A 269 9.94 7.78 27.59
C ALA A 269 9.17 6.52 27.19
N ALA A 270 8.11 6.15 27.90
CA ALA A 270 7.23 5.04 27.55
C ALA A 270 6.54 5.26 26.20
N ILE A 271 5.96 6.45 25.97
CA ILE A 271 5.29 6.81 24.72
C ILE A 271 6.29 6.79 23.54
N SER A 272 7.49 7.34 23.72
CA SER A 272 8.53 7.34 22.70
C SER A 272 9.01 5.93 22.39
N ALA A 273 9.17 5.08 23.42
CA ALA A 273 9.52 3.66 23.23
C ALA A 273 8.43 2.89 22.48
N PHE A 274 7.14 3.17 22.81
CA PHE A 274 6.01 2.59 22.07
C PHE A 274 6.07 2.98 20.60
N ALA A 275 6.14 4.27 20.30
CA ALA A 275 6.13 4.79 18.95
C ALA A 275 7.32 4.29 18.14
N GLY A 276 8.53 4.31 18.75
CA GLY A 276 9.73 3.81 18.10
C GLY A 276 9.67 2.34 17.76
N THR A 277 9.32 1.51 18.74
CA THR A 277 9.19 0.07 18.53
C THR A 277 8.12 -0.23 17.50
N PHE A 278 6.96 0.44 17.57
CA PHE A 278 5.87 0.24 16.61
C PHE A 278 6.27 0.62 15.19
N CYS A 279 6.87 1.79 14.97
CA CYS A 279 7.30 2.23 13.64
C CYS A 279 8.36 1.32 13.02
N VAL A 280 9.28 0.76 13.84
CA VAL A 280 10.35 -0.12 13.35
C VAL A 280 9.85 -1.56 13.14
N THR A 281 9.02 -2.08 14.03
CA THR A 281 8.52 -3.47 13.94
C THR A 281 7.28 -3.62 13.10
N SER A 282 6.61 -2.52 12.73
CA SER A 282 5.43 -2.54 11.86
C SER A 282 5.75 -3.17 10.51
N PRO A 283 4.89 -4.03 9.96
CA PRO A 283 5.16 -4.75 8.72
C PRO A 283 5.01 -3.84 7.48
N LEU A 284 5.79 -2.76 7.41
CA LEU A 284 5.76 -1.75 6.35
C LEU A 284 6.08 -2.32 4.95
N PHE A 285 6.90 -3.38 4.90
CA PHE A 285 7.33 -4.00 3.65
C PHE A 285 6.31 -4.97 3.05
N VAL A 286 5.24 -5.31 3.77
CA VAL A 286 4.27 -6.31 3.28
C VAL A 286 3.61 -5.86 1.98
N SER A 287 3.36 -4.58 1.80
CA SER A 287 2.73 -4.04 0.59
C SER A 287 3.58 -4.20 -0.68
N ILE A 288 4.92 -4.20 -0.57
CA ILE A 288 5.82 -4.28 -1.72
C ILE A 288 6.16 -5.73 -2.10
N ILE A 289 6.07 -6.68 -1.17
CA ILE A 289 6.46 -8.08 -1.41
C ILE A 289 5.70 -8.68 -2.61
N PRO A 290 4.35 -8.62 -2.68
CA PRO A 290 3.62 -9.14 -3.82
C PRO A 290 4.03 -8.47 -5.14
N ALA A 291 4.15 -7.14 -5.14
CA ALA A 291 4.54 -6.38 -6.33
C ALA A 291 5.94 -6.76 -6.86
N LEU A 292 6.89 -7.04 -5.97
CA LEU A 292 8.22 -7.52 -6.34
C LEU A 292 8.18 -8.94 -6.90
N ILE A 293 7.43 -9.84 -6.25
CA ILE A 293 7.28 -11.23 -6.70
C ILE A 293 6.67 -11.26 -8.11
N GLU A 294 5.61 -10.50 -8.32
CA GLU A 294 4.95 -10.37 -9.62
C GLU A 294 5.89 -9.80 -10.70
N ARG A 295 6.67 -8.78 -10.36
CA ARG A 295 7.64 -8.19 -11.29
C ARG A 295 8.77 -9.16 -11.65
N VAL A 296 9.31 -9.89 -10.68
CA VAL A 296 10.40 -10.85 -10.94
C VAL A 296 9.89 -12.03 -11.75
N ASN A 297 8.73 -12.56 -11.39
CA ASN A 297 8.14 -13.69 -12.13
C ASN A 297 7.67 -13.28 -13.53
N GLY A 298 7.05 -12.10 -13.69
CA GLY A 298 6.68 -11.58 -15.01
C GLY A 298 7.89 -11.52 -15.95
N ARG A 299 8.98 -10.91 -15.50
CA ARG A 299 10.21 -10.83 -16.32
C ARG A 299 10.81 -12.18 -16.72
N ARG A 300 10.60 -13.22 -15.92
CA ARG A 300 11.07 -14.58 -16.23
C ARG A 300 10.14 -15.28 -17.21
N LEU A 301 8.84 -15.07 -17.11
CA LEU A 301 7.82 -15.79 -17.87
C LEU A 301 7.45 -15.11 -19.20
N ASP A 302 7.63 -13.78 -19.30
CA ASP A 302 7.38 -13.02 -20.53
C ASP A 302 8.12 -13.58 -21.76
N PRO A 303 9.41 -13.96 -21.68
CA PRO A 303 10.11 -14.56 -22.80
C PRO A 303 9.55 -15.93 -23.22
N GLU A 304 8.92 -16.65 -22.27
CA GLU A 304 8.28 -17.95 -22.48
C GLU A 304 6.84 -17.82 -22.99
N GLY A 305 6.36 -16.58 -23.18
CA GLY A 305 5.00 -16.30 -23.61
C GLY A 305 3.93 -16.49 -22.53
N THR A 306 4.33 -16.56 -21.27
CA THR A 306 3.42 -16.72 -20.13
C THR A 306 3.31 -15.42 -19.35
N MET A 307 2.10 -14.99 -19.04
CA MET A 307 1.82 -13.76 -18.31
C MET A 307 1.08 -14.07 -17.01
N ILE A 308 1.52 -13.46 -15.92
CA ILE A 308 0.84 -13.51 -14.62
C ILE A 308 0.03 -12.23 -14.43
N VAL A 309 -1.29 -12.36 -14.39
CA VAL A 309 -2.20 -11.21 -14.22
C VAL A 309 -2.17 -10.70 -12.77
N SER A 310 -2.16 -11.62 -11.79
CA SER A 310 -2.08 -11.30 -10.37
C SER A 310 -1.41 -12.42 -9.57
N LEU A 311 -0.93 -12.12 -8.37
CA LEU A 311 -0.36 -13.12 -7.48
C LEU A 311 -1.41 -14.15 -7.05
N ASP A 312 -2.66 -13.74 -6.84
CA ASP A 312 -3.79 -14.65 -6.52
C ASP A 312 -4.00 -15.70 -7.62
N SER A 313 -3.95 -15.25 -8.88
CA SER A 313 -4.03 -16.16 -10.04
C SER A 313 -2.85 -17.14 -10.08
N ALA A 314 -1.64 -16.66 -9.77
CA ALA A 314 -0.45 -17.51 -9.70
C ALA A 314 -0.53 -18.50 -8.53
N GLU A 315 -0.99 -18.09 -7.36
CA GLU A 315 -1.18 -18.97 -6.19
C GLU A 315 -2.18 -20.08 -6.49
N LYS A 316 -3.31 -19.75 -7.13
CA LYS A 316 -4.32 -20.75 -7.54
C LYS A 316 -3.74 -21.75 -8.55
N THR A 317 -2.98 -21.27 -9.53
CA THR A 317 -2.36 -22.14 -10.53
C THR A 317 -1.27 -23.03 -9.90
N ALA A 318 -0.46 -22.46 -8.99
CA ALA A 318 0.58 -23.22 -8.28
C ALA A 318 0.02 -24.25 -7.29
N ALA A 319 -1.20 -24.07 -6.79
CA ALA A 319 -1.89 -25.02 -5.94
C ALA A 319 -2.46 -26.21 -6.71
N ALA A 320 -2.46 -26.19 -8.03
CA ALA A 320 -2.91 -27.29 -8.86
C ALA A 320 -1.98 -28.52 -8.70
N ASN A 321 -2.54 -29.64 -8.27
CA ASN A 321 -1.79 -30.87 -7.96
C ASN A 321 -1.75 -31.85 -9.15
N ALA A 322 -2.59 -31.66 -10.15
CA ALA A 322 -2.68 -32.53 -11.33
C ALA A 322 -3.05 -31.72 -12.57
N VAL A 323 -2.47 -32.08 -13.68
CA VAL A 323 -2.84 -31.60 -15.03
C VAL A 323 -3.37 -32.81 -15.79
N VAL A 324 -4.60 -32.70 -16.30
CA VAL A 324 -5.28 -33.77 -17.05
C VAL A 324 -5.25 -33.44 -18.54
#